data_0b3be95ff0965c7347d58f3ff38b2dd8
#
_entry.id   0b3be95ff0965c7347d58f3ff38b2dd8
#
_cell.length_a   1.000
_cell.length_b   1.000
_cell.length_c   1.000
_cell.angle_alpha   90.00
_cell.angle_beta   90.00
_cell.angle_gamma   90.00
#
_symmetry.space_group_name_H-M   'P 1'
#
loop_
_entity.id
_entity.type
_entity.pdbx_description
1 polymer ?
#
loop_
_entity_poly.entity_id
_entity_poly.type
_entity_poly.pdbx_seq_one_letter_code
_entity_poly.pdbx_strand_id
1 'polypeptide(L)'
;TRRMSVNEIIDERTLNEIYLAAFEGAVKKAKPWTVMCSYNKINGTYTAAHHKYLTETLRDKWGFDGYVMSDWGAVNDRVEDLKAGLDLEMPSSMGVNDQLIVEAVQNGTLEEQVLDTAVERILNIVYRYNENRDTEAVFDLDHDHEVAKKVAEETIVLLKNENVLPLTE
;
A
#
# COMPACT_ATOMS: atom_id res chain seq x y z
N THR A 1 -10.51 15.14 9.16
CA THR A 1 -9.68 14.13 9.82
C THR A 1 -8.19 14.51 9.71
N ARG A 2 -7.39 14.11 10.67
CA ARG A 2 -5.95 14.38 10.68
C ARG A 2 -5.14 13.18 10.17
N ARG A 3 -5.64 12.44 9.20
CA ARG A 3 -5.05 11.18 8.73
C ARG A 3 -3.57 11.29 8.33
N MET A 4 -3.13 12.44 7.84
CA MET A 4 -1.73 12.67 7.43
C MET A 4 -0.78 13.02 8.58
N SER A 5 -1.28 13.25 9.79
CA SER A 5 -0.46 13.69 10.92
C SER A 5 -0.82 13.06 12.26
N VAL A 6 -1.86 12.23 12.29
CA VAL A 6 -2.26 11.56 13.53
C VAL A 6 -1.18 10.59 13.98
N ASN A 7 -0.96 10.53 15.29
CA ASN A 7 -0.10 9.53 15.91
C ASN A 7 -0.97 8.57 16.71
N GLU A 8 -1.05 7.34 16.25
CA GLU A 8 -1.82 6.29 16.89
C GLU A 8 -0.96 5.59 17.92
N ILE A 9 -1.31 5.78 19.20
CA ILE A 9 -0.65 5.12 20.32
C ILE A 9 -1.38 3.81 20.57
N ILE A 10 -0.74 2.71 20.26
CA ILE A 10 -1.33 1.39 20.30
C ILE A 10 -0.34 0.35 20.84
N ASP A 11 -0.81 -0.54 21.71
CA ASP A 11 0.01 -1.62 22.23
C ASP A 11 0.22 -2.73 21.18
N GLU A 12 1.30 -3.48 21.33
CA GLU A 12 1.71 -4.53 20.37
C GLU A 12 0.66 -5.63 20.18
N ARG A 13 -0.03 -6.01 21.24
CA ARG A 13 -1.04 -7.07 21.17
C ARG A 13 -2.23 -6.62 20.33
N THR A 14 -2.77 -5.46 20.67
CA THR A 14 -3.90 -4.86 19.93
C THR A 14 -3.54 -4.64 18.47
N LEU A 15 -2.34 -4.11 18.20
CA LEU A 15 -1.87 -3.89 16.83
C LEU A 15 -1.82 -5.20 16.04
N ASN A 16 -1.21 -6.25 16.58
CA ASN A 16 -1.07 -7.54 15.88
C ASN A 16 -2.39 -8.30 15.77
N GLU A 17 -3.21 -8.35 16.83
CA GLU A 17 -4.42 -9.17 16.85
C GLU A 17 -5.60 -8.55 16.10
N ILE A 18 -5.66 -7.21 16.00
CA ILE A 18 -6.78 -6.49 15.39
C ILE A 18 -6.36 -5.84 14.06
N TYR A 19 -5.38 -4.93 14.09
CA TYR A 19 -5.09 -4.09 12.94
C TYR A 19 -4.23 -4.79 11.88
N LEU A 20 -3.21 -5.53 12.28
CA LEU A 20 -2.31 -6.22 11.35
C LEU A 20 -2.82 -7.60 10.92
N ALA A 21 -3.75 -8.22 11.65
CA ALA A 21 -4.22 -9.57 11.38
C ALA A 21 -4.78 -9.76 9.96
N ALA A 22 -5.55 -8.77 9.45
CA ALA A 22 -6.09 -8.81 8.10
C ALA A 22 -4.99 -8.70 7.03
N PHE A 23 -4.00 -7.85 7.27
CA PHE A 23 -2.84 -7.69 6.38
C PHE A 23 -1.97 -8.94 6.36
N GLU A 24 -1.70 -9.54 7.52
CA GLU A 24 -0.99 -10.83 7.60
C GLU A 24 -1.70 -11.91 6.80
N GLY A 25 -3.02 -12.01 6.96
CA GLY A 25 -3.84 -12.93 6.21
C GLY A 25 -3.78 -12.70 4.70
N ALA A 26 -3.87 -11.45 4.26
CA ALA A 26 -3.76 -11.09 2.85
C ALA A 26 -2.37 -11.42 2.28
N VAL A 27 -1.30 -11.03 2.97
CA VAL A 27 0.08 -11.28 2.52
C VAL A 27 0.37 -12.77 2.41
N LYS A 28 0.07 -13.55 3.47
CA LYS A 28 0.39 -14.98 3.52
C LYS A 28 -0.46 -15.84 2.61
N LYS A 29 -1.75 -15.49 2.42
CA LYS A 29 -2.70 -16.31 1.65
C LYS A 29 -2.83 -15.87 0.20
N ALA A 30 -3.00 -14.56 -0.04
CA ALA A 30 -3.22 -14.03 -1.40
C ALA A 30 -1.91 -13.66 -2.12
N LYS A 31 -0.80 -13.47 -1.38
CA LYS A 31 0.52 -13.14 -1.91
C LYS A 31 0.48 -11.97 -2.89
N PRO A 32 0.01 -10.78 -2.45
CA PRO A 32 -0.04 -9.60 -3.31
C PRO A 32 1.36 -9.23 -3.77
N TRP A 33 1.46 -8.65 -4.96
CA TRP A 33 2.73 -8.21 -5.52
C TRP A 33 3.18 -6.86 -4.99
N THR A 34 2.23 -6.07 -4.47
CA THR A 34 2.51 -4.72 -3.96
C THR A 34 1.73 -4.47 -2.68
N VAL A 35 2.27 -3.61 -1.83
CA VAL A 35 1.63 -3.10 -0.61
C VAL A 35 1.81 -1.60 -0.56
N MET A 36 0.81 -0.88 -0.08
CA MET A 36 0.86 0.56 0.13
C MET A 36 0.94 0.87 1.63
N CYS A 37 1.84 1.76 2.04
CA CYS A 37 1.87 2.26 3.41
C CYS A 37 0.82 3.35 3.63
N SER A 38 0.50 3.63 4.89
CA SER A 38 -0.46 4.66 5.28
C SER A 38 0.21 6.00 5.61
N TYR A 39 -0.60 7.05 5.79
CA TYR A 39 -0.13 8.40 6.12
C TYR A 39 0.30 8.60 7.56
N ASN A 40 -0.37 7.91 8.49
CA ASN A 40 -0.31 8.15 9.91
C ASN A 40 1.01 7.69 10.55
N LYS A 41 1.21 8.14 11.77
CA LYS A 41 2.24 7.57 12.64
C LYS A 41 1.65 6.42 13.46
N ILE A 42 2.49 5.44 13.77
CA ILE A 42 2.24 4.41 14.76
C ILE A 42 3.32 4.55 15.84
N ASN A 43 2.89 4.80 17.06
CA ASN A 43 3.79 4.96 18.22
C ASN A 43 4.94 5.94 17.97
N GLY A 44 4.65 7.06 17.30
CA GLY A 44 5.58 8.15 17.06
C GLY A 44 6.28 8.16 15.71
N THR A 45 6.31 7.03 14.98
CA THR A 45 7.01 6.90 13.69
C THR A 45 6.00 6.83 12.54
N TYR A 46 6.22 7.60 11.47
CA TYR A 46 5.42 7.48 10.25
C TYR A 46 5.51 6.08 9.67
N THR A 47 4.40 5.56 9.15
CA THR A 47 4.37 4.21 8.58
C THR A 47 5.34 4.06 7.41
N ALA A 48 5.55 5.09 6.61
CA ALA A 48 6.55 5.11 5.53
C ALA A 48 7.99 4.89 6.04
N ALA A 49 8.33 5.42 7.23
CA ALA A 49 9.63 5.29 7.87
C ALA A 49 9.69 4.18 8.94
N HIS A 50 8.71 3.27 8.97
CA HIS A 50 8.59 2.31 10.06
C HIS A 50 9.25 0.97 9.75
N HIS A 51 10.58 0.88 9.96
CA HIS A 51 11.38 -0.31 9.68
C HIS A 51 10.79 -1.59 10.29
N LYS A 52 10.34 -1.55 11.56
CA LYS A 52 9.72 -2.69 12.23
C LYS A 52 8.52 -3.27 11.47
N TYR A 53 7.69 -2.41 10.84
CA TYR A 53 6.50 -2.91 10.14
C TYR A 53 6.75 -3.15 8.66
N LEU A 54 7.52 -2.31 7.98
CA LEU A 54 7.79 -2.49 6.55
C LEU A 54 8.84 -3.58 6.26
N THR A 55 9.82 -3.76 7.14
CA THR A 55 10.88 -4.75 6.96
C THR A 55 10.66 -5.96 7.85
N GLU A 56 10.82 -5.82 9.19
CA GLU A 56 10.83 -6.98 10.11
C GLU A 56 9.49 -7.73 10.10
N THR A 57 8.34 -7.03 10.06
CA THR A 57 7.03 -7.67 10.08
C THR A 57 6.58 -8.10 8.70
N LEU A 58 6.50 -7.18 7.75
CA LEU A 58 5.94 -7.44 6.43
C LEU A 58 6.83 -8.41 5.63
N ARG A 59 8.15 -8.17 5.61
CA ARG A 59 9.07 -8.96 4.80
C ARG A 59 9.60 -10.17 5.55
N ASP A 60 10.24 -9.97 6.70
CA ASP A 60 10.95 -11.07 7.38
C ASP A 60 9.98 -12.06 8.02
N LYS A 61 8.93 -11.55 8.71
CA LYS A 61 7.98 -12.41 9.42
C LYS A 61 6.88 -12.97 8.52
N TRP A 62 6.34 -12.17 7.57
CA TRP A 62 5.23 -12.60 6.72
C TRP A 62 5.65 -13.11 5.35
N GLY A 63 6.91 -12.87 4.93
CA GLY A 63 7.49 -13.35 3.68
C GLY A 63 7.01 -12.58 2.44
N PHE A 64 6.74 -11.28 2.59
CA PHE A 64 6.39 -10.43 1.46
C PHE A 64 7.62 -10.20 0.56
N ASP A 65 7.50 -10.53 -0.71
CA ASP A 65 8.59 -10.48 -1.71
C ASP A 65 8.41 -9.38 -2.78
N GLY A 66 7.34 -8.59 -2.68
CA GLY A 66 7.06 -7.49 -3.59
C GLY A 66 7.66 -6.14 -3.17
N TYR A 67 7.19 -5.04 -3.77
CA TYR A 67 7.58 -3.71 -3.35
C TYR A 67 6.49 -3.00 -2.53
N VAL A 68 6.93 -2.06 -1.68
CA VAL A 68 6.06 -1.16 -0.91
C VAL A 68 6.07 0.20 -1.56
N MET A 69 4.88 0.75 -1.84
CA MET A 69 4.71 2.13 -2.29
C MET A 69 4.17 3.01 -1.16
N SER A 70 4.42 4.31 -1.24
CA SER A 70 3.75 5.27 -0.37
C SER A 70 2.29 5.46 -0.78
N ASP A 71 1.43 5.82 0.17
CA ASP A 71 0.20 6.52 -0.18
C ASP A 71 0.52 7.90 -0.77
N TRP A 72 -0.44 8.55 -1.41
CA TRP A 72 -0.24 9.74 -2.23
C TRP A 72 0.23 10.94 -1.40
N GLY A 73 1.54 11.21 -1.43
CA GLY A 73 2.16 12.26 -0.62
C GLY A 73 2.46 11.87 0.83
N ALA A 74 2.57 10.57 1.15
CA ALA A 74 2.88 10.07 2.49
C ALA A 74 4.37 10.09 2.85
N VAL A 75 5.26 10.43 1.92
CA VAL A 75 6.70 10.55 2.16
C VAL A 75 6.99 11.81 2.99
N ASN A 76 7.72 11.63 4.10
CA ASN A 76 8.14 12.73 4.97
C ASN A 76 9.66 12.93 4.96
N ASP A 77 10.42 11.85 4.96
CA ASP A 77 11.88 11.81 4.81
C ASP A 77 12.22 10.65 3.88
N ARG A 78 12.49 10.95 2.61
CA ARG A 78 12.66 9.92 1.59
C ARG A 78 13.84 8.99 1.86
N VAL A 79 14.91 9.48 2.49
CA VAL A 79 16.08 8.66 2.82
C VAL A 79 15.76 7.69 3.96
N GLU A 80 15.13 8.16 5.03
CA GLU A 80 14.73 7.32 6.15
C GLU A 80 13.60 6.34 5.75
N ASP A 81 12.67 6.78 4.90
CA ASP A 81 11.61 5.93 4.35
C ASP A 81 12.21 4.77 3.54
N LEU A 82 13.22 5.05 2.69
CA LEU A 82 13.93 4.02 1.91
C LEU A 82 14.66 3.03 2.82
N LYS A 83 15.37 3.52 3.84
CA LYS A 83 16.03 2.66 4.85
C LYS A 83 15.03 1.77 5.60
N ALA A 84 13.82 2.27 5.82
CA ALA A 84 12.76 1.51 6.48
C ALA A 84 12.13 0.42 5.61
N GLY A 85 12.30 0.47 4.29
CA GLY A 85 11.77 -0.50 3.34
C GLY A 85 10.65 0.01 2.44
N LEU A 86 10.47 1.34 2.34
CA LEU A 86 9.60 1.98 1.35
C LEU A 86 10.35 2.06 0.01
N ASP A 87 9.96 1.26 -0.95
CA ASP A 87 10.66 1.15 -2.23
C ASP A 87 10.29 2.28 -3.21
N LEU A 88 9.00 2.62 -3.31
CA LEU A 88 8.47 3.56 -4.30
C LEU A 88 7.72 4.74 -3.67
N GLU A 89 8.13 5.96 -4.00
CA GLU A 89 7.39 7.18 -3.65
C GLU A 89 6.28 7.48 -4.66
N MET A 90 5.09 7.81 -4.16
CA MET A 90 3.95 8.25 -4.96
C MET A 90 3.27 9.50 -4.35
N PRO A 91 2.93 10.51 -5.17
CA PRO A 91 3.39 10.71 -6.54
C PRO A 91 4.87 11.06 -6.59
N SER A 92 5.47 11.07 -7.77
CA SER A 92 6.85 11.54 -7.94
C SER A 92 7.01 12.96 -7.39
N SER A 93 8.11 13.19 -6.67
CA SER A 93 8.54 14.52 -6.22
C SER A 93 9.16 15.38 -7.33
N MET A 94 9.08 14.93 -8.58
CA MET A 94 9.69 15.58 -9.75
C MET A 94 11.21 15.77 -9.62
N GLY A 95 11.86 14.78 -9.01
CA GLY A 95 13.31 14.73 -8.85
C GLY A 95 13.84 15.32 -7.54
N VAL A 96 13.00 15.99 -6.74
CA VAL A 96 13.46 16.62 -5.48
C VAL A 96 13.96 15.57 -4.48
N ASN A 97 13.14 14.54 -4.22
CA ASN A 97 13.51 13.48 -3.29
C ASN A 97 14.53 12.49 -3.91
N ASP A 98 14.53 12.33 -5.23
CA ASP A 98 15.53 11.53 -5.93
C ASP A 98 16.94 12.10 -5.71
N GLN A 99 17.07 13.44 -5.77
CA GLN A 99 18.33 14.12 -5.49
C GLN A 99 18.82 13.90 -4.05
N LEU A 100 17.91 13.88 -3.06
CA LEU A 100 18.27 13.58 -1.67
C LEU A 100 18.82 12.15 -1.51
N ILE A 101 18.26 11.17 -2.23
CA ILE A 101 18.79 9.80 -2.25
C ILE A 101 20.20 9.78 -2.85
N VAL A 102 20.40 10.43 -4.01
CA VAL A 102 21.71 10.50 -4.67
C VAL A 102 22.76 11.11 -3.73
N GLU A 103 22.44 12.23 -3.11
CA GLU A 103 23.32 12.90 -2.15
C GLU A 103 23.62 12.03 -0.92
N ALA A 104 22.62 11.31 -0.40
CA ALA A 104 22.77 10.42 0.72
C ALA A 104 23.70 9.22 0.42
N VAL A 105 23.63 8.67 -0.79
CA VAL A 105 24.55 7.63 -1.26
C VAL A 105 25.96 8.21 -1.43
N GLN A 106 26.10 9.36 -2.08
CA GLN A 106 27.40 10.00 -2.33
C GLN A 106 28.15 10.39 -1.05
N ASN A 107 27.42 10.82 -0.02
CA ASN A 107 28.02 11.21 1.26
C ASN A 107 28.11 10.06 2.28
N GLY A 108 27.66 8.85 1.91
CA GLY A 108 27.75 7.65 2.73
C GLY A 108 26.73 7.57 3.88
N THR A 109 25.67 8.40 3.88
CA THR A 109 24.58 8.33 4.88
C THR A 109 23.51 7.31 4.51
N LEU A 110 23.50 6.87 3.26
CA LEU A 110 22.70 5.76 2.75
C LEU A 110 23.60 4.77 2.02
N GLU A 111 23.56 3.50 2.40
CA GLU A 111 24.27 2.45 1.69
C GLU A 111 23.61 2.21 0.31
N GLU A 112 24.40 2.21 -0.75
CA GLU A 112 23.92 1.99 -2.14
C GLU A 112 23.15 0.67 -2.27
N GLN A 113 23.53 -0.37 -1.53
CA GLN A 113 22.84 -1.65 -1.49
C GLN A 113 21.36 -1.53 -1.07
N VAL A 114 21.00 -0.55 -0.23
CA VAL A 114 19.60 -0.31 0.18
C VAL A 114 18.78 0.20 -1.02
N LEU A 115 19.37 1.12 -1.79
CA LEU A 115 18.76 1.62 -3.02
C LEU A 115 18.64 0.51 -4.07
N ASP A 116 19.71 -0.26 -4.31
CA ASP A 116 19.70 -1.37 -5.26
C ASP A 116 18.61 -2.39 -4.92
N THR A 117 18.46 -2.72 -3.64
CA THR A 117 17.43 -3.65 -3.18
C THR A 117 16.02 -3.14 -3.49
N ALA A 118 15.75 -1.85 -3.30
CA ALA A 118 14.45 -1.26 -3.63
C ALA A 118 14.19 -1.27 -5.14
N VAL A 119 15.19 -0.92 -5.94
CA VAL A 119 15.12 -0.97 -7.41
C VAL A 119 14.88 -2.40 -7.89
N GLU A 120 15.61 -3.38 -7.34
CA GLU A 120 15.44 -4.80 -7.68
C GLU A 120 14.01 -5.29 -7.42
N ARG A 121 13.40 -4.91 -6.29
CA ARG A 121 12.02 -5.27 -5.96
C ARG A 121 11.02 -4.73 -6.98
N ILE A 122 11.19 -3.47 -7.39
CA ILE A 122 10.33 -2.85 -8.40
C ILE A 122 10.52 -3.55 -9.75
N LEU A 123 11.76 -3.76 -10.19
CA LEU A 123 12.07 -4.43 -11.45
C LEU A 123 11.52 -5.87 -11.49
N ASN A 124 11.61 -6.61 -10.38
CA ASN A 124 11.05 -7.96 -10.29
C ASN A 124 9.54 -7.97 -10.57
N ILE A 125 8.80 -6.98 -10.09
CA ILE A 125 7.36 -6.89 -10.38
C ILE A 125 7.11 -6.50 -11.85
N VAL A 126 7.93 -5.63 -12.44
CA VAL A 126 7.84 -5.30 -13.87
C VAL A 126 8.08 -6.54 -14.73
N TYR A 127 9.08 -7.36 -14.39
CA TYR A 127 9.35 -8.61 -15.11
C TYR A 127 8.22 -9.63 -14.92
N ARG A 128 7.74 -9.84 -13.69
CA ARG A 128 6.57 -10.70 -13.42
C ARG A 128 5.34 -10.28 -14.22
N TYR A 129 5.07 -8.96 -14.32
CA TYR A 129 3.99 -8.46 -15.17
C TYR A 129 4.17 -8.84 -16.63
N ASN A 130 5.36 -8.63 -17.19
CA ASN A 130 5.63 -8.96 -18.61
C ASN A 130 5.49 -10.45 -18.89
N GLU A 131 5.91 -11.33 -17.97
CA GLU A 131 5.80 -12.79 -18.11
C GLU A 131 4.36 -13.29 -17.98
N ASN A 132 3.51 -12.60 -17.20
CA ASN A 132 2.12 -13.00 -16.93
C ASN A 132 1.09 -12.15 -17.67
N ARG A 133 1.53 -11.26 -18.54
CA ARG A 133 0.63 -10.36 -19.26
C ARG A 133 -0.25 -11.16 -20.22
N ASP A 134 -1.56 -11.02 -20.04
CA ASP A 134 -2.56 -11.47 -20.99
C ASP A 134 -2.76 -10.38 -22.07
N THR A 135 -2.26 -10.64 -23.29
CA THR A 135 -2.37 -9.71 -24.43
C THR A 135 -3.74 -9.76 -25.09
N GLU A 136 -4.54 -10.78 -24.81
CA GLU A 136 -5.90 -10.96 -25.35
C GLU A 136 -6.99 -10.47 -24.39
N ALA A 137 -6.60 -9.98 -23.20
CA ALA A 137 -7.54 -9.43 -22.23
C ALA A 137 -8.28 -8.22 -22.80
N VAL A 138 -9.59 -8.27 -22.76
CA VAL A 138 -10.49 -7.20 -23.19
C VAL A 138 -11.37 -6.75 -22.04
N PHE A 139 -11.81 -5.49 -22.08
CA PHE A 139 -12.77 -4.95 -21.13
C PHE A 139 -14.18 -5.12 -21.72
N ASP A 140 -15.08 -5.76 -20.99
CA ASP A 140 -16.49 -5.82 -21.29
C ASP A 140 -17.24 -4.86 -20.35
N LEU A 141 -17.32 -3.60 -20.75
CA LEU A 141 -17.93 -2.54 -19.95
C LEU A 141 -19.41 -2.79 -19.65
N ASP A 142 -20.16 -3.40 -20.57
CA ASP A 142 -21.58 -3.68 -20.36
C ASP A 142 -21.77 -4.79 -19.34
N HIS A 143 -20.97 -5.85 -19.42
CA HIS A 143 -20.95 -6.91 -18.41
C HIS A 143 -20.53 -6.37 -17.04
N ASP A 144 -19.46 -5.59 -16.97
CA ASP A 144 -18.96 -5.01 -15.71
C ASP A 144 -20.00 -4.08 -15.08
N HIS A 145 -20.75 -3.32 -15.90
CA HIS A 145 -21.87 -2.49 -15.44
C HIS A 145 -22.99 -3.32 -14.82
N GLU A 146 -23.39 -4.41 -15.45
CA GLU A 146 -24.44 -5.32 -14.91
C GLU A 146 -23.96 -5.98 -13.59
N VAL A 147 -22.69 -6.36 -13.48
CA VAL A 147 -22.12 -6.87 -12.22
C VAL A 147 -22.17 -5.80 -11.13
N ALA A 148 -21.76 -4.58 -11.43
CA ALA A 148 -21.79 -3.47 -10.47
C ALA A 148 -23.22 -3.14 -10.02
N LYS A 149 -24.18 -3.15 -10.94
CA LYS A 149 -25.61 -2.97 -10.64
C LYS A 149 -26.12 -4.05 -9.71
N LYS A 150 -25.85 -5.32 -10.01
CA LYS A 150 -26.26 -6.45 -9.17
C LYS A 150 -25.70 -6.35 -7.76
N VAL A 151 -24.40 -6.01 -7.61
CA VAL A 151 -23.77 -5.80 -6.30
C VAL A 151 -24.48 -4.66 -5.54
N ALA A 152 -24.80 -3.55 -6.23
CA ALA A 152 -25.53 -2.44 -5.61
C ALA A 152 -26.92 -2.87 -5.13
N GLU A 153 -27.67 -3.59 -5.96
CA GLU A 153 -29.00 -4.12 -5.61
C GLU A 153 -28.98 -5.04 -4.39
N GLU A 154 -27.97 -5.93 -4.30
CA GLU A 154 -27.79 -6.86 -3.17
C GLU A 154 -27.30 -6.19 -1.88
N THR A 155 -26.64 -5.03 -1.96
CA THR A 155 -26.08 -4.33 -0.80
C THR A 155 -27.00 -3.24 -0.24
N ILE A 156 -27.98 -2.78 -0.99
CA ILE A 156 -28.96 -1.78 -0.54
C ILE A 156 -29.96 -2.42 0.43
N VAL A 157 -29.99 -1.89 1.66
CA VAL A 157 -30.92 -2.34 2.71
C VAL A 157 -31.98 -1.28 2.96
N LEU A 158 -33.25 -1.61 2.73
CA LEU A 158 -34.38 -0.73 3.03
C LEU A 158 -34.68 -0.79 4.53
N LEU A 159 -34.21 0.20 5.28
CA LEU A 159 -34.40 0.26 6.73
C LEU A 159 -35.83 0.67 7.14
N LYS A 160 -36.50 1.50 6.35
CA LYS A 160 -37.86 1.98 6.61
C LYS A 160 -38.55 2.35 5.29
N ASN A 161 -39.83 1.98 5.14
CA ASN A 161 -40.66 2.38 4.03
C ASN A 161 -42.08 2.69 4.55
N GLU A 162 -42.54 3.91 4.32
CA GLU A 162 -43.87 4.37 4.70
C GLU A 162 -44.81 4.38 3.45
N ASN A 163 -44.78 3.30 2.70
CA ASN A 163 -45.55 3.09 1.46
C ASN A 163 -45.18 3.99 0.28
N VAL A 164 -43.93 4.51 0.26
CA VAL A 164 -43.40 5.29 -0.87
C VAL A 164 -42.81 4.39 -1.94
N LEU A 165 -42.24 3.25 -1.53
CA LEU A 165 -41.64 2.26 -2.44
C LEU A 165 -42.51 0.99 -2.52
N PRO A 166 -42.55 0.32 -3.68
CA PRO A 166 -41.96 0.73 -4.98
C PRO A 166 -42.63 1.94 -5.60
N LEU A 167 -41.85 2.73 -6.33
CA LEU A 167 -42.43 3.81 -7.14
C LEU A 167 -43.30 3.18 -8.24
N THR A 168 -44.53 3.65 -8.36
CA THR A 168 -45.44 3.27 -9.50
C THR A 168 -45.28 4.29 -10.62
N GLU A 169 -45.35 3.81 -11.86
CA GLU A 169 -45.37 4.68 -13.04
C GLU A 169 -46.54 5.65 -13.02
#